data_b735424f993593b6e9bc9bc444ce5f4b
#
_entry.id   b735424f993593b6e9bc9bc444ce5f4b
#
_cell.length_a   1.000
_cell.length_b   1.000
_cell.length_c   1.000
_cell.angle_alpha   90.00
_cell.angle_beta   90.00
_cell.angle_gamma   90.00
#
_symmetry.space_group_name_H-M   'P 1'
#
loop_
_entity.id
_entity.type
_entity.pdbx_description
1 polymer ?
#
loop_
_entity_poly.entity_id
_entity_poly.type
_entity_poly.pdbx_seq_one_letter_code
_entity_poly.pdbx_strand_id
1 'polypeptide(L)'
;MDRRNFLLKSTSFLLGSFFGLSAFSKAFAFQEPEKSSPFQPCIALIIDDIGVAYCHARPFLELGIPITFAVLPRLQKTHSLALEIHNQGHEIMLHQPMEPFQSDIDPGPGALYVGDGINRIAETMEENISEVPFASGVNNHMGSRFTSCQREMREVLEVLKCKHLFFVDSLTTNRSKGYRTAKTLEITTARRDVFLDNRHEESAILSQLHKLERIAKKYGHAIGIGHPFPETAGALKTFLDQDHPPGLSFVYMSQVM
;
A
#
# COMPACT_ATOMS: atom_id res chain seq x y z
N MET A 1 -55.92 -14.40 49.43
CA MET A 1 -55.78 -13.33 48.39
C MET A 1 -56.52 -13.78 47.17
N ASP A 2 -57.60 -13.10 46.83
CA ASP A 2 -58.53 -13.54 45.80
C ASP A 2 -58.00 -13.22 44.39
N ARG A 3 -58.01 -14.22 43.49
CA ARG A 3 -57.47 -14.11 42.09
C ARG A 3 -58.12 -12.99 41.31
N ARG A 4 -59.34 -12.57 41.73
CA ARG A 4 -60.08 -11.49 41.03
C ARG A 4 -59.47 -10.10 41.29
N ASN A 5 -58.88 -9.89 42.47
CA ASN A 5 -58.24 -8.64 42.87
C ASN A 5 -56.82 -8.44 42.25
N PHE A 6 -56.23 -9.57 41.88
CA PHE A 6 -54.89 -9.52 41.17
C PHE A 6 -55.05 -9.07 39.71
N LEU A 7 -56.09 -9.57 39.03
CA LEU A 7 -56.33 -9.21 37.62
C LEU A 7 -56.75 -7.75 37.42
N LEU A 8 -57.52 -7.19 38.38
CA LEU A 8 -57.97 -5.78 38.32
C LEU A 8 -56.81 -4.79 38.59
N LYS A 9 -55.83 -5.16 39.37
CA LYS A 9 -54.65 -4.32 39.64
C LYS A 9 -53.60 -4.42 38.51
N SER A 10 -53.57 -5.51 37.77
CA SER A 10 -52.67 -5.71 36.62
C SER A 10 -53.12 -4.96 35.35
N THR A 11 -54.44 -4.79 35.17
CA THR A 11 -55.00 -4.05 34.02
C THR A 11 -54.85 -2.54 34.16
N SER A 12 -54.86 -2.01 35.40
CA SER A 12 -54.65 -0.57 35.63
C SER A 12 -53.20 -0.12 35.41
N PHE A 13 -52.23 -1.03 35.52
CA PHE A 13 -50.82 -0.75 35.28
C PHE A 13 -50.45 -0.81 33.79
N LEU A 14 -51.20 -1.56 32.97
CA LEU A 14 -50.98 -1.67 31.52
C LEU A 14 -51.57 -0.52 30.73
N LEU A 15 -52.60 0.17 31.23
CA LEU A 15 -53.19 1.32 30.55
C LEU A 15 -52.46 2.65 30.79
N GLY A 16 -51.68 2.76 31.88
CA GLY A 16 -50.83 3.93 32.15
C GLY A 16 -49.53 3.98 31.37
N SER A 17 -49.10 2.83 30.83
CA SER A 17 -47.78 2.70 30.12
C SER A 17 -47.87 2.99 28.62
N PHE A 18 -49.06 3.09 28.04
CA PHE A 18 -49.23 3.31 26.59
C PHE A 18 -49.26 4.79 26.17
N PHE A 19 -49.50 5.71 27.06
CA PHE A 19 -49.52 7.14 26.78
C PHE A 19 -48.23 7.91 27.14
N GLY A 20 -47.29 7.26 27.84
CA GLY A 20 -46.03 7.86 28.24
C GLY A 20 -44.84 7.58 27.31
N LEU A 21 -44.95 6.60 26.42
CA LEU A 21 -43.84 6.11 25.61
C LEU A 21 -43.65 6.86 24.26
N SER A 22 -44.62 7.64 23.82
CA SER A 22 -44.52 8.38 22.57
C SER A 22 -43.79 9.74 22.70
N ALA A 23 -43.62 10.28 23.90
CA ALA A 23 -42.93 11.53 24.16
C ALA A 23 -41.44 11.36 24.50
N PHE A 24 -41.01 10.17 24.91
CA PHE A 24 -39.62 9.88 25.25
C PHE A 24 -38.81 9.25 24.09
N SER A 25 -39.48 8.77 23.04
CA SER A 25 -38.78 8.19 21.86
C SER A 25 -38.09 9.19 20.95
N LYS A 26 -38.29 10.50 21.18
CA LYS A 26 -37.61 11.55 20.39
C LYS A 26 -36.39 12.17 21.06
N ALA A 27 -36.05 11.80 22.29
CA ALA A 27 -34.96 12.40 23.04
C ALA A 27 -33.71 11.52 23.17
N PHE A 28 -33.78 10.28 22.74
CA PHE A 28 -32.60 9.40 22.61
C PHE A 28 -32.48 8.95 21.14
N ALA A 29 -32.28 9.90 20.24
CA ALA A 29 -31.40 9.66 19.13
C ALA A 29 -30.03 9.42 19.79
N PHE A 30 -29.68 8.15 20.00
CA PHE A 30 -28.29 7.77 20.18
C PHE A 30 -27.60 8.27 18.92
N GLN A 31 -26.97 9.44 19.01
CA GLN A 31 -25.79 9.69 18.19
C GLN A 31 -24.88 8.53 18.55
N GLU A 32 -24.80 7.54 17.65
CA GLU A 32 -23.67 6.64 17.67
C GLU A 32 -22.46 7.57 17.72
N PRO A 33 -21.59 7.46 18.73
CA PRO A 33 -20.36 8.21 18.67
C PRO A 33 -19.71 7.76 17.36
N GLU A 34 -19.51 8.70 16.45
CA GLU A 34 -18.56 8.46 15.37
C GLU A 34 -17.35 7.86 16.07
N LYS A 35 -17.10 6.58 15.81
CA LYS A 35 -15.84 5.95 16.19
C LYS A 35 -14.78 6.67 15.40
N SER A 36 -14.37 7.84 15.88
CA SER A 36 -13.13 8.44 15.48
C SER A 36 -12.08 7.39 15.78
N SER A 37 -11.62 6.73 14.75
CA SER A 37 -10.44 5.88 14.84
C SER A 37 -9.37 6.73 15.52
N PRO A 38 -8.74 6.29 16.61
CA PRO A 38 -7.67 7.05 17.26
C PRO A 38 -6.45 7.20 16.33
N PHE A 39 -6.47 6.56 15.18
CA PHE A 39 -5.43 6.63 14.16
C PHE A 39 -5.82 7.62 13.06
N GLN A 40 -4.99 8.63 12.86
CA GLN A 40 -5.07 9.47 11.66
C GLN A 40 -4.82 8.58 10.44
N PRO A 41 -5.73 8.58 9.44
CA PRO A 41 -5.54 7.76 8.24
C PRO A 41 -4.31 8.24 7.47
N CYS A 42 -3.49 7.29 7.02
CA CYS A 42 -2.29 7.60 6.26
C CYS A 42 -2.21 6.85 4.92
N ILE A 43 -1.57 7.48 3.96
CA ILE A 43 -1.31 6.93 2.63
C ILE A 43 0.20 6.79 2.45
N ALA A 44 0.66 5.58 2.12
CA ALA A 44 2.00 5.34 1.62
C ALA A 44 1.96 5.26 0.09
N LEU A 45 2.70 6.16 -0.58
CA LEU A 45 2.85 6.15 -2.03
C LEU A 45 4.20 5.59 -2.42
N ILE A 46 4.19 4.64 -3.36
CA ILE A 46 5.38 4.12 -4.02
C ILE A 46 5.32 4.54 -5.48
N ILE A 47 6.42 5.12 -5.98
CA ILE A 47 6.62 5.39 -7.41
C ILE A 47 7.67 4.42 -7.92
N ASP A 48 7.23 3.47 -8.74
CA ASP A 48 8.05 2.42 -9.33
C ASP A 48 8.85 2.93 -10.55
N ASP A 49 9.69 2.08 -11.15
CA ASP A 49 10.44 2.29 -12.42
C ASP A 49 11.39 3.49 -12.43
N ILE A 50 11.89 3.92 -11.29
CA ILE A 50 12.92 4.95 -11.21
C ILE A 50 14.29 4.34 -11.58
N GLY A 51 15.13 5.06 -12.31
CA GLY A 51 16.48 4.61 -12.66
C GLY A 51 16.98 5.09 -14.03
N VAL A 52 16.08 5.59 -14.91
CA VAL A 52 16.44 6.01 -16.27
C VAL A 52 16.91 7.46 -16.32
N ALA A 53 16.12 8.39 -15.79
CA ALA A 53 16.43 9.82 -15.85
C ALA A 53 15.78 10.59 -14.70
N TYR A 54 16.45 11.66 -14.23
CA TYR A 54 15.95 12.52 -13.16
C TYR A 54 14.61 13.19 -13.48
N CYS A 55 14.40 13.54 -14.73
CA CYS A 55 13.14 14.17 -15.16
C CYS A 55 11.91 13.30 -14.90
N HIS A 56 12.07 11.99 -14.72
CA HIS A 56 10.98 11.08 -14.34
C HIS A 56 10.61 11.21 -12.86
N ALA A 57 11.58 11.38 -11.97
CA ALA A 57 11.35 11.53 -10.53
C ALA A 57 10.92 12.97 -10.16
N ARG A 58 11.46 13.99 -10.86
CA ARG A 58 11.33 15.41 -10.52
C ARG A 58 9.89 15.88 -10.27
N PRO A 59 8.88 15.56 -11.11
CA PRO A 59 7.51 16.01 -10.87
C PRO A 59 6.92 15.52 -9.55
N PHE A 60 7.38 14.36 -9.05
CA PHE A 60 6.96 13.76 -7.78
C PHE A 60 7.70 14.39 -6.60
N LEU A 61 8.99 14.71 -6.76
CA LEU A 61 9.80 15.38 -5.74
C LEU A 61 9.25 16.79 -5.43
N GLU A 62 8.68 17.46 -6.43
CA GLU A 62 8.09 18.79 -6.32
C GLU A 62 6.69 18.80 -5.64
N LEU A 63 6.08 17.64 -5.33
CA LEU A 63 4.76 17.55 -4.69
C LEU A 63 4.77 17.92 -3.20
N GLY A 64 5.92 17.93 -2.54
CA GLY A 64 6.07 18.32 -1.14
C GLY A 64 5.46 17.34 -0.14
N ILE A 65 5.27 16.08 -0.53
CA ILE A 65 4.77 14.98 0.33
C ILE A 65 5.81 13.86 0.44
N PRO A 66 5.80 13.06 1.53
CA PRO A 66 6.59 11.84 1.63
C PRO A 66 6.23 10.85 0.50
N ILE A 67 7.23 10.38 -0.23
CA ILE A 67 7.09 9.36 -1.28
C ILE A 67 8.23 8.36 -1.13
N THR A 68 7.92 7.08 -1.31
CA THR A 68 8.92 6.01 -1.43
C THR A 68 9.16 5.74 -2.91
N PHE A 69 10.41 5.86 -3.34
CA PHE A 69 10.79 5.62 -4.74
C PHE A 69 11.41 4.24 -4.88
N ALA A 70 10.84 3.41 -5.76
CA ALA A 70 11.37 2.11 -6.08
C ALA A 70 12.25 2.20 -7.33
N VAL A 71 13.53 1.91 -7.14
CA VAL A 71 14.58 2.14 -8.13
C VAL A 71 15.01 0.84 -8.78
N LEU A 72 14.96 0.79 -10.13
CA LEU A 72 15.43 -0.32 -10.92
C LEU A 72 16.96 -0.44 -10.80
N PRO A 73 17.51 -1.65 -10.61
CA PRO A 73 18.96 -1.85 -10.53
C PRO A 73 19.61 -1.82 -11.92
N ARG A 74 20.95 -1.69 -11.94
CA ARG A 74 21.81 -1.87 -13.12
C ARG A 74 21.47 -0.99 -14.33
N LEU A 75 20.75 0.11 -14.13
CA LEU A 75 20.59 1.14 -15.15
C LEU A 75 21.68 2.20 -14.99
N GLN A 76 21.94 2.94 -16.06
CA GLN A 76 23.03 3.94 -16.08
C GLN A 76 22.90 4.99 -14.94
N LYS A 77 21.70 5.29 -14.51
CA LYS A 77 21.42 6.32 -13.49
C LYS A 77 20.95 5.77 -12.14
N THR A 78 20.83 4.45 -11.98
CA THR A 78 20.36 3.80 -10.76
C THR A 78 20.97 4.41 -9.50
N HIS A 79 22.28 4.28 -9.35
CA HIS A 79 23.00 4.73 -8.15
C HIS A 79 22.89 6.24 -7.92
N SER A 80 23.09 7.05 -8.95
CA SER A 80 23.07 8.51 -8.83
C SER A 80 21.67 9.04 -8.50
N LEU A 81 20.62 8.46 -9.09
CA LEU A 81 19.23 8.85 -8.81
C LEU A 81 18.80 8.43 -7.40
N ALA A 82 19.13 7.21 -6.95
CA ALA A 82 18.84 6.78 -5.61
C ALA A 82 19.48 7.73 -4.57
N LEU A 83 20.75 8.09 -4.78
CA LEU A 83 21.47 9.03 -3.92
C LEU A 83 20.82 10.43 -3.92
N GLU A 84 20.48 10.95 -5.10
CA GLU A 84 19.89 12.27 -5.24
C GLU A 84 18.50 12.37 -4.59
N ILE A 85 17.64 11.38 -4.83
CA ILE A 85 16.30 11.30 -4.26
C ILE A 85 16.36 11.16 -2.72
N HIS A 86 17.27 10.31 -2.22
CA HIS A 86 17.51 10.17 -0.79
C HIS A 86 17.95 11.48 -0.13
N ASN A 87 18.87 12.22 -0.77
CA ASN A 87 19.37 13.50 -0.27
C ASN A 87 18.28 14.58 -0.24
N GLN A 88 17.19 14.43 -1.01
CA GLN A 88 16.01 15.28 -0.95
C GLN A 88 15.00 14.83 0.13
N GLY A 89 15.35 13.83 0.94
CA GLY A 89 14.59 13.38 2.09
C GLY A 89 13.55 12.30 1.79
N HIS A 90 13.57 11.68 0.60
CA HIS A 90 12.64 10.61 0.24
C HIS A 90 13.18 9.21 0.58
N GLU A 91 12.28 8.27 0.79
CA GLU A 91 12.63 6.88 1.04
C GLU A 91 12.94 6.16 -0.28
N ILE A 92 13.94 5.27 -0.23
CA ILE A 92 14.37 4.45 -1.37
C ILE A 92 14.07 2.99 -1.09
N MET A 93 13.63 2.28 -2.12
CA MET A 93 13.57 0.82 -2.13
C MET A 93 14.07 0.27 -3.48
N LEU A 94 14.52 -0.98 -3.48
CA LEU A 94 14.91 -1.68 -4.71
C LEU A 94 13.66 -2.15 -5.45
N HIS A 95 13.52 -1.78 -6.71
CA HIS A 95 12.52 -2.32 -7.63
C HIS A 95 13.10 -3.52 -8.36
N GLN A 96 12.90 -4.72 -7.81
CA GLN A 96 13.57 -5.95 -8.26
C GLN A 96 12.91 -6.52 -9.52
N PRO A 97 13.62 -6.55 -10.67
CA PRO A 97 13.10 -7.18 -11.88
C PRO A 97 12.92 -8.69 -11.72
N MET A 98 11.74 -9.18 -12.10
CA MET A 98 11.36 -10.59 -11.98
C MET A 98 10.59 -11.06 -13.20
N GLU A 99 10.72 -12.33 -13.55
CA GLU A 99 10.13 -12.95 -14.73
C GLU A 99 8.60 -12.82 -14.78
N PRO A 100 8.02 -12.23 -15.86
CA PRO A 100 6.57 -12.22 -16.10
C PRO A 100 6.10 -13.53 -16.76
N PHE A 101 4.77 -13.75 -16.82
CA PHE A 101 4.21 -14.86 -17.60
C PHE A 101 4.38 -14.71 -19.11
N GLN A 102 4.46 -13.46 -19.58
CA GLN A 102 4.71 -13.15 -20.99
C GLN A 102 6.20 -13.31 -21.27
N SER A 103 6.55 -14.41 -21.94
CA SER A 103 7.95 -14.79 -22.19
C SER A 103 8.68 -13.90 -23.21
N ASP A 104 7.96 -13.09 -23.95
CA ASP A 104 8.47 -12.12 -24.92
C ASP A 104 8.78 -10.74 -24.31
N ILE A 105 8.48 -10.54 -23.04
CA ILE A 105 8.77 -9.32 -22.30
C ILE A 105 10.03 -9.52 -21.46
N ASP A 106 11.05 -8.71 -21.71
CA ASP A 106 12.26 -8.67 -20.90
C ASP A 106 12.03 -7.78 -19.65
N PRO A 107 12.14 -8.31 -18.44
CA PRO A 107 12.03 -7.52 -17.21
C PRO A 107 13.25 -6.60 -16.96
N GLY A 108 14.27 -6.67 -17.77
CA GLY A 108 15.44 -5.81 -17.69
C GLY A 108 16.63 -6.39 -16.91
N PRO A 109 17.69 -5.60 -16.77
CA PRO A 109 18.95 -6.07 -16.20
C PRO A 109 18.80 -6.45 -14.72
N GLY A 110 19.49 -7.51 -14.30
CA GLY A 110 19.40 -8.02 -12.92
C GLY A 110 18.11 -8.77 -12.62
N ALA A 111 17.39 -9.23 -13.65
CA ALA A 111 16.15 -9.99 -13.48
C ALA A 111 16.39 -11.37 -12.88
N LEU A 112 15.40 -11.83 -12.13
CA LEU A 112 15.30 -13.17 -11.55
C LEU A 112 14.33 -14.03 -12.36
N TYR A 113 14.71 -15.26 -12.64
CA TYR A 113 13.93 -16.19 -13.46
C TYR A 113 13.54 -17.44 -12.67
N VAL A 114 12.38 -18.01 -12.99
CA VAL A 114 11.95 -19.30 -12.45
C VAL A 114 12.90 -20.39 -12.95
N GLY A 115 13.44 -21.16 -12.00
CA GLY A 115 14.45 -22.19 -12.27
C GLY A 115 15.87 -21.74 -11.99
N ASP A 116 16.10 -20.48 -11.67
CA ASP A 116 17.39 -20.04 -11.14
C ASP A 116 17.73 -20.84 -9.87
N GLY A 117 19.00 -21.24 -9.76
CA GLY A 117 19.50 -21.88 -8.55
C GLY A 117 19.60 -20.89 -7.39
N ILE A 118 19.54 -21.40 -6.16
CA ILE A 118 19.61 -20.60 -4.92
C ILE A 118 20.79 -19.62 -4.90
N ASN A 119 21.98 -20.10 -5.29
CA ASN A 119 23.18 -19.25 -5.32
C ASN A 119 23.00 -18.09 -6.34
N ARG A 120 22.45 -18.39 -7.52
CA ARG A 120 22.21 -17.37 -8.55
C ARG A 120 21.22 -16.32 -8.10
N ILE A 121 20.15 -16.73 -7.42
CA ILE A 121 19.17 -15.79 -6.86
C ILE A 121 19.84 -14.91 -5.79
N ALA A 122 20.59 -15.52 -4.88
CA ALA A 122 21.29 -14.78 -3.82
C ALA A 122 22.31 -13.79 -4.38
N GLU A 123 23.18 -14.20 -5.28
CA GLU A 123 24.17 -13.34 -5.93
C GLU A 123 23.50 -12.17 -6.66
N THR A 124 22.46 -12.46 -7.46
CA THR A 124 21.74 -11.40 -8.20
C THR A 124 21.08 -10.40 -7.25
N MET A 125 20.46 -10.87 -6.16
CA MET A 125 19.85 -10.00 -5.15
C MET A 125 20.89 -9.14 -4.45
N GLU A 126 22.02 -9.70 -4.04
CA GLU A 126 23.08 -8.95 -3.36
C GLU A 126 23.68 -7.88 -4.26
N GLU A 127 23.96 -8.20 -5.54
CA GLU A 127 24.42 -7.25 -6.52
C GLU A 127 23.41 -6.12 -6.73
N ASN A 128 22.12 -6.45 -6.95
CA ASN A 128 21.07 -5.46 -7.17
C ASN A 128 20.85 -4.55 -5.95
N ILE A 129 20.90 -5.09 -4.73
CA ILE A 129 20.81 -4.30 -3.50
C ILE A 129 22.00 -3.34 -3.40
N SER A 130 23.22 -3.77 -3.78
CA SER A 130 24.41 -2.92 -3.73
C SER A 130 24.37 -1.75 -4.70
N GLU A 131 23.64 -1.90 -5.81
CA GLU A 131 23.45 -0.86 -6.83
C GLU A 131 22.46 0.24 -6.41
N VAL A 132 21.57 -0.06 -5.45
CA VAL A 132 20.54 0.87 -4.98
C VAL A 132 20.86 1.30 -3.53
N PRO A 133 21.68 2.34 -3.32
CA PRO A 133 22.05 2.79 -1.99
C PRO A 133 20.82 3.27 -1.20
N PHE A 134 20.86 3.10 0.13
CA PHE A 134 19.81 3.47 1.07
C PHE A 134 18.47 2.72 0.89
N ALA A 135 18.43 1.63 0.10
CA ALA A 135 17.23 0.82 0.00
C ALA A 135 16.81 0.30 1.38
N SER A 136 15.62 0.69 1.84
CA SER A 136 15.01 0.23 3.09
C SER A 136 14.18 -1.04 2.90
N GLY A 137 13.79 -1.34 1.66
CA GLY A 137 12.99 -2.49 1.29
C GLY A 137 13.08 -2.84 -0.18
N VAL A 138 12.29 -3.82 -0.58
CA VAL A 138 12.22 -4.32 -1.97
C VAL A 138 10.77 -4.53 -2.37
N ASN A 139 10.42 -4.17 -3.61
CA ASN A 139 9.20 -4.62 -4.25
C ASN A 139 9.52 -5.26 -5.62
N ASN A 140 8.57 -5.95 -6.22
CA ASN A 140 8.80 -6.62 -7.50
C ASN A 140 8.39 -5.74 -8.69
N HIS A 141 9.34 -5.56 -9.64
CA HIS A 141 9.06 -5.12 -11.01
C HIS A 141 8.59 -6.32 -11.84
N MET A 142 7.42 -6.18 -12.49
CA MET A 142 6.77 -7.32 -13.16
C MET A 142 6.65 -8.54 -12.23
N GLY A 143 7.17 -9.69 -12.65
CA GLY A 143 7.29 -10.87 -11.79
C GLY A 143 6.03 -11.69 -11.64
N SER A 144 5.06 -11.58 -12.55
CA SER A 144 3.81 -12.34 -12.43
C SER A 144 4.03 -13.87 -12.41
N ARG A 145 5.06 -14.37 -13.11
CA ARG A 145 5.47 -15.77 -13.08
C ARG A 145 6.32 -16.08 -11.85
N PHE A 146 7.37 -15.30 -11.62
CA PHE A 146 8.32 -15.54 -10.54
C PHE A 146 7.65 -15.51 -9.17
N THR A 147 6.86 -14.47 -8.88
CA THR A 147 6.16 -14.32 -7.60
C THR A 147 5.12 -15.41 -7.35
N SER A 148 4.66 -16.10 -8.40
CA SER A 148 3.76 -17.27 -8.28
C SER A 148 4.47 -18.54 -7.80
N CYS A 149 5.82 -18.58 -7.84
CA CYS A 149 6.64 -19.71 -7.46
C CYS A 149 7.13 -19.55 -6.02
N GLN A 150 6.58 -20.34 -5.11
CA GLN A 150 6.86 -20.22 -3.68
C GLN A 150 8.33 -20.50 -3.32
N ARG A 151 8.98 -21.44 -4.04
CA ARG A 151 10.39 -21.78 -3.80
C ARG A 151 11.28 -20.58 -4.08
N GLU A 152 11.18 -20.02 -5.27
CA GLU A 152 11.99 -18.89 -5.73
C GLU A 152 11.74 -17.64 -4.87
N MET A 153 10.48 -17.37 -4.53
CA MET A 153 10.15 -16.27 -3.60
C MET A 153 10.76 -16.48 -2.21
N ARG A 154 10.82 -17.72 -1.72
CA ARG A 154 11.48 -17.99 -0.44
C ARG A 154 12.96 -17.63 -0.48
N GLU A 155 13.67 -18.00 -1.54
CA GLU A 155 15.11 -17.73 -1.70
C GLU A 155 15.39 -16.20 -1.69
N VAL A 156 14.60 -15.43 -2.45
CA VAL A 156 14.68 -13.96 -2.42
C VAL A 156 14.46 -13.42 -1.00
N LEU A 157 13.40 -13.87 -0.35
CA LEU A 157 13.00 -13.39 0.96
C LEU A 157 14.01 -13.74 2.06
N GLU A 158 14.69 -14.88 1.99
CA GLU A 158 15.78 -15.23 2.92
C GLU A 158 16.95 -14.23 2.79
N VAL A 159 17.27 -13.78 1.57
CA VAL A 159 18.27 -12.72 1.38
C VAL A 159 17.80 -11.40 2.04
N LEU A 160 16.54 -11.01 1.83
CA LEU A 160 15.99 -9.80 2.44
C LEU A 160 16.02 -9.87 3.97
N LYS A 161 15.70 -11.03 4.55
CA LYS A 161 15.76 -11.27 5.98
C LYS A 161 17.18 -11.06 6.53
N CYS A 162 18.20 -11.61 5.87
CA CYS A 162 19.60 -11.42 6.24
C CYS A 162 20.06 -9.95 6.15
N LYS A 163 19.47 -9.18 5.24
CA LYS A 163 19.78 -7.76 5.02
C LYS A 163 18.89 -6.81 5.85
N HIS A 164 17.93 -7.34 6.61
CA HIS A 164 16.93 -6.56 7.36
C HIS A 164 16.08 -5.61 6.50
N LEU A 165 15.79 -6.02 5.25
CA LEU A 165 14.97 -5.27 4.31
C LEU A 165 13.52 -5.74 4.37
N PHE A 166 12.57 -4.81 4.30
CA PHE A 166 11.16 -5.17 4.18
C PHE A 166 10.80 -5.55 2.73
N PHE A 167 9.68 -6.25 2.58
CA PHE A 167 9.16 -6.63 1.26
C PHE A 167 7.75 -6.08 1.03
N VAL A 168 7.53 -5.47 -0.13
CA VAL A 168 6.20 -5.08 -0.61
C VAL A 168 5.84 -5.91 -1.84
N ASP A 169 4.78 -6.70 -1.74
CA ASP A 169 4.24 -7.43 -2.88
C ASP A 169 3.44 -6.48 -3.77
N SER A 170 3.97 -6.17 -4.98
CA SER A 170 3.31 -5.29 -5.95
C SER A 170 2.04 -5.91 -6.55
N LEU A 171 1.76 -7.19 -6.28
CA LEU A 171 0.59 -7.94 -6.75
C LEU A 171 0.35 -7.81 -8.26
N THR A 172 1.38 -8.06 -9.06
CA THR A 172 1.28 -8.11 -10.53
C THR A 172 0.49 -9.31 -11.02
N THR A 173 0.18 -10.25 -10.12
CA THR A 173 -0.74 -11.37 -10.30
C THR A 173 -1.46 -11.72 -9.00
N ASN A 174 -2.72 -12.16 -9.10
CA ASN A 174 -3.47 -12.69 -7.96
C ASN A 174 -2.94 -14.05 -7.46
N ARG A 175 -1.99 -14.67 -8.20
CA ARG A 175 -1.32 -15.92 -7.82
C ARG A 175 -0.06 -15.69 -7.00
N SER A 176 0.36 -14.46 -6.75
CA SER A 176 1.56 -14.15 -5.98
C SER A 176 1.60 -14.89 -4.65
N LYS A 177 2.77 -15.45 -4.34
CA LYS A 177 3.11 -16.07 -3.06
C LYS A 177 3.97 -15.16 -2.18
N GLY A 178 4.42 -14.00 -2.73
CA GLY A 178 5.36 -13.10 -2.09
C GLY A 178 4.95 -12.71 -0.68
N TYR A 179 3.84 -12.00 -0.53
CA TYR A 179 3.33 -11.56 0.77
C TYR A 179 3.14 -12.69 1.78
N ARG A 180 2.52 -13.81 1.35
CA ARG A 180 2.27 -14.95 2.24
C ARG A 180 3.57 -15.61 2.69
N THR A 181 4.54 -15.79 1.79
CA THR A 181 5.84 -16.39 2.11
C THR A 181 6.63 -15.49 3.04
N ALA A 182 6.64 -14.16 2.81
CA ALA A 182 7.28 -13.19 3.69
C ALA A 182 6.69 -13.24 5.12
N LYS A 183 5.37 -13.32 5.26
CA LYS A 183 4.71 -13.52 6.57
C LYS A 183 5.14 -14.82 7.25
N THR A 184 5.28 -15.93 6.52
CA THR A 184 5.73 -17.21 7.08
C THR A 184 7.19 -17.15 7.55
N LEU A 185 8.01 -16.32 6.91
CA LEU A 185 9.42 -16.10 7.28
C LEU A 185 9.59 -15.00 8.34
N GLU A 186 8.50 -14.42 8.82
CA GLU A 186 8.50 -13.30 9.79
C GLU A 186 9.27 -12.07 9.29
N ILE A 187 9.20 -11.82 7.98
CA ILE A 187 9.76 -10.63 7.37
C ILE A 187 8.71 -9.51 7.42
N THR A 188 9.13 -8.32 7.79
CA THR A 188 8.30 -7.11 7.70
C THR A 188 7.81 -6.95 6.26
N THR A 189 6.48 -7.01 6.06
CA THR A 189 5.92 -7.10 4.71
C THR A 189 4.53 -6.50 4.61
N ALA A 190 4.25 -5.93 3.47
CA ALA A 190 2.94 -5.47 3.05
C ALA A 190 2.63 -5.89 1.61
N ARG A 191 1.46 -5.53 1.15
CA ARG A 191 1.05 -5.67 -0.25
C ARG A 191 0.34 -4.41 -0.70
N ARG A 192 0.40 -4.12 -1.98
CA ARG A 192 -0.30 -3.01 -2.60
C ARG A 192 -1.82 -3.13 -2.44
N ASP A 193 -2.48 -2.03 -2.06
CA ASP A 193 -3.94 -1.92 -2.03
C ASP A 193 -4.50 -1.41 -3.36
N VAL A 194 -3.85 -0.41 -3.96
CA VAL A 194 -4.31 0.23 -5.20
C VAL A 194 -3.16 0.41 -6.18
N PHE A 195 -3.38 -0.02 -7.44
CA PHE A 195 -2.55 0.36 -8.58
C PHE A 195 -3.13 1.62 -9.21
N LEU A 196 -2.35 2.70 -9.27
CA LEU A 196 -2.89 4.01 -9.59
C LEU A 196 -3.14 4.22 -11.07
N ASP A 197 -2.22 3.77 -11.91
CA ASP A 197 -2.09 4.16 -13.31
C ASP A 197 -2.16 3.00 -14.31
N ASN A 198 -3.01 2.00 -14.05
CA ASN A 198 -3.39 0.99 -15.07
C ASN A 198 -3.98 1.62 -16.34
N ARG A 199 -4.55 2.80 -16.22
CA ARG A 199 -5.00 3.65 -17.31
C ARG A 199 -4.26 4.97 -17.21
N HIS A 200 -3.56 5.35 -18.27
CA HIS A 200 -2.75 6.57 -18.33
C HIS A 200 -3.62 7.81 -18.63
N GLU A 201 -4.63 8.02 -17.81
CA GLU A 201 -5.56 9.16 -17.87
C GLU A 201 -5.67 9.77 -16.47
N GLU A 202 -5.42 11.07 -16.33
CA GLU A 202 -5.44 11.76 -15.03
C GLU A 202 -6.76 11.53 -14.26
N SER A 203 -7.91 11.55 -14.95
CA SER A 203 -9.21 11.32 -14.32
C SER A 203 -9.38 9.90 -13.77
N ALA A 204 -8.82 8.89 -14.46
CA ALA A 204 -8.82 7.50 -14.00
C ALA A 204 -7.89 7.34 -12.79
N ILE A 205 -6.71 7.95 -12.83
CA ILE A 205 -5.74 7.93 -11.73
C ILE A 205 -6.31 8.65 -10.50
N LEU A 206 -6.94 9.81 -10.69
CA LEU A 206 -7.61 10.55 -9.61
C LEU A 206 -8.69 9.69 -8.93
N SER A 207 -9.45 8.92 -9.70
CA SER A 207 -10.43 7.97 -9.15
C SER A 207 -9.77 6.87 -8.30
N GLN A 208 -8.56 6.39 -8.67
CA GLN A 208 -7.80 5.44 -7.86
C GLN A 208 -7.23 6.09 -6.59
N LEU A 209 -6.82 7.35 -6.64
CA LEU A 209 -6.38 8.10 -5.45
C LEU A 209 -7.53 8.27 -4.45
N HIS A 210 -8.74 8.60 -4.90
CA HIS A 210 -9.92 8.63 -4.01
C HIS A 210 -10.29 7.25 -3.46
N LYS A 211 -10.06 6.17 -4.23
CA LYS A 211 -10.22 4.81 -3.70
C LYS A 211 -9.19 4.52 -2.61
N LEU A 212 -7.93 4.91 -2.83
CA LEU A 212 -6.85 4.76 -1.86
C LEU A 212 -7.17 5.51 -0.55
N GLU A 213 -7.64 6.75 -0.65
CA GLU A 213 -8.10 7.54 0.49
C GLU A 213 -9.22 6.84 1.28
N ARG A 214 -10.23 6.28 0.60
CA ARG A 214 -11.31 5.52 1.27
C ARG A 214 -10.81 4.29 2.01
N ILE A 215 -9.80 3.60 1.45
CA ILE A 215 -9.16 2.46 2.10
C ILE A 215 -8.42 2.92 3.35
N ALA A 216 -7.62 3.99 3.26
CA ALA A 216 -6.90 4.58 4.39
C ALA A 216 -7.85 4.98 5.52
N LYS A 217 -8.96 5.68 5.22
CA LYS A 217 -9.99 6.03 6.20
C LYS A 217 -10.63 4.82 6.88
N LYS A 218 -10.82 3.73 6.14
CA LYS A 218 -11.47 2.53 6.65
C LYS A 218 -10.55 1.67 7.52
N TYR A 219 -9.28 1.56 7.13
CA TYR A 219 -8.34 0.59 7.73
C TYR A 219 -7.16 1.24 8.48
N GLY A 220 -7.10 2.58 8.50
CA GLY A 220 -6.03 3.35 9.14
C GLY A 220 -4.87 3.68 8.21
N HIS A 221 -4.59 2.85 7.21
CA HIS A 221 -3.58 3.11 6.19
C HIS A 221 -3.95 2.49 4.85
N ALA A 222 -3.31 2.96 3.77
CA ALA A 222 -3.42 2.37 2.44
C ALA A 222 -2.12 2.56 1.64
N ILE A 223 -1.79 1.57 0.80
CA ILE A 223 -0.58 1.53 -0.02
C ILE A 223 -0.96 1.65 -1.50
N GLY A 224 -0.53 2.76 -2.12
CA GLY A 224 -0.67 3.01 -3.55
C GLY A 224 0.64 2.83 -4.29
N ILE A 225 0.59 2.18 -5.46
CA ILE A 225 1.73 2.10 -6.39
C ILE A 225 1.35 2.77 -7.70
N GLY A 226 2.20 3.65 -8.18
CA GLY A 226 2.15 4.27 -9.50
C GLY A 226 3.53 4.31 -10.16
N HIS A 227 3.57 4.80 -11.40
CA HIS A 227 4.78 4.91 -12.21
C HIS A 227 5.06 6.37 -12.57
N PRO A 228 6.26 6.70 -13.05
CA PRO A 228 6.67 8.07 -13.27
C PRO A 228 6.11 8.65 -14.58
N PHE A 229 4.79 8.50 -14.79
CA PHE A 229 4.08 9.11 -15.90
C PHE A 229 3.68 10.55 -15.59
N PRO A 230 3.68 11.46 -16.58
CA PRO A 230 3.17 12.82 -16.40
C PRO A 230 1.74 12.86 -15.86
N GLU A 231 0.87 11.95 -16.31
CA GLU A 231 -0.53 11.85 -15.91
C GLU A 231 -0.65 11.45 -14.42
N THR A 232 0.27 10.61 -13.93
CA THR A 232 0.30 10.21 -12.52
C THR A 232 0.70 11.41 -11.63
N ALA A 233 1.71 12.17 -12.05
CA ALA A 233 2.11 13.38 -11.34
C ALA A 233 1.02 14.46 -11.39
N GLY A 234 0.37 14.67 -12.54
CA GLY A 234 -0.74 15.60 -12.72
C GLY A 234 -1.94 15.26 -11.81
N ALA A 235 -2.34 13.98 -11.81
CA ALA A 235 -3.44 13.50 -10.96
C ALA A 235 -3.11 13.63 -9.46
N LEU A 236 -1.87 13.34 -9.04
CA LEU A 236 -1.43 13.53 -7.65
C LEU A 236 -1.49 15.01 -7.26
N LYS A 237 -0.99 15.91 -8.11
CA LYS A 237 -1.09 17.35 -7.86
C LYS A 237 -2.54 17.81 -7.72
N THR A 238 -3.41 17.40 -8.64
CA THR A 238 -4.85 17.68 -8.59
C THR A 238 -5.49 17.14 -7.31
N PHE A 239 -5.08 15.93 -6.89
CA PHE A 239 -5.57 15.33 -5.64
C PHE A 239 -5.13 16.15 -4.43
N LEU A 240 -3.87 16.58 -4.36
CA LEU A 240 -3.33 17.36 -3.24
C LEU A 240 -3.93 18.77 -3.15
N ASP A 241 -4.35 19.36 -4.27
CA ASP A 241 -4.99 20.67 -4.31
C ASP A 241 -6.47 20.64 -3.86
N GLN A 242 -7.05 19.43 -3.62
CA GLN A 242 -8.42 19.30 -3.13
C GLN A 242 -8.50 19.42 -1.61
N ASP A 243 -9.65 19.84 -1.10
CA ASP A 243 -9.95 19.81 0.33
C ASP A 243 -10.04 18.37 0.83
N HIS A 244 -9.04 17.94 1.58
CA HIS A 244 -9.06 16.66 2.25
C HIS A 244 -9.62 16.79 3.67
N PRO A 245 -10.31 15.74 4.18
CA PRO A 245 -10.75 15.74 5.57
C PRO A 245 -9.55 15.91 6.51
N PRO A 246 -9.75 16.62 7.63
CA PRO A 246 -8.71 16.76 8.65
C PRO A 246 -8.13 15.40 9.05
N GLY A 247 -6.80 15.27 9.02
CA GLY A 247 -6.10 14.10 9.53
C GLY A 247 -5.63 13.07 8.50
N LEU A 248 -5.89 13.24 7.19
CA LEU A 248 -5.22 12.43 6.17
C LEU A 248 -3.76 12.88 6.03
N SER A 249 -2.82 11.95 6.13
CA SER A 249 -1.38 12.22 5.97
C SER A 249 -0.75 11.30 4.93
N PHE A 250 0.32 11.78 4.29
CA PHE A 250 1.20 10.94 3.49
C PHE A 250 2.41 10.55 4.33
N VAL A 251 2.86 9.32 4.18
CA VAL A 251 3.95 8.74 4.96
C VAL A 251 4.84 7.85 4.08
N TYR A 252 6.06 7.57 4.53
CA TYR A 252 6.92 6.60 3.87
C TYR A 252 6.41 5.17 4.06
N MET A 253 6.79 4.28 3.15
CA MET A 253 6.38 2.88 3.20
C MET A 253 6.81 2.19 4.50
N SER A 254 8.01 2.49 4.98
CA SER A 254 8.52 1.96 6.26
C SER A 254 7.68 2.33 7.49
N GLN A 255 6.88 3.40 7.42
CA GLN A 255 6.06 3.89 8.53
C GLN A 255 4.69 3.19 8.64
N VAL A 256 4.31 2.37 7.66
CA VAL A 256 3.06 1.58 7.63
C VAL A 256 3.29 0.07 7.69
N MET A 257 4.53 -0.35 7.99
CA MET A 257 4.95 -1.75 8.08
C MET A 257 4.61 -2.41 9.44
#